data_06ef14c5a15637b1f1ac8f857fe40391
#
_entry.id   06ef14c5a15637b1f1ac8f857fe40391
#
_cell.length_a   1.000
_cell.length_b   1.000
_cell.length_c   1.000
_cell.angle_alpha   90.00
_cell.angle_beta   90.00
_cell.angle_gamma   90.00
#
_symmetry.space_group_name_H-M   'P 1'
#
loop_
_entity.id
_entity.type
_entity.pdbx_description
1 polymer ?
#
loop_
_entity_poly.entity_id
_entity_poly.type
_entity_poly.pdbx_seq_one_letter_code
_entity_poly.pdbx_strand_id
1 'polypeptide(L)'
;MVDNFDKIRSLLKFENTGDCYYVQLLRRQSDDPMTNGKPDPNYHGNMHSRSIKDYFVPSLEYFDQKKEEIKQLCDTFNVRAYIRLNKRNYQQISFAIMKHITEQLVSGQTFNSPFSLVASAAGNCNCAGKDKTWILDLDEEYVTYKDSIYEMIVGCEPFKSEWEQFKLFCSNTALLQNGEWFKNFVENHFTEIPTKHGIHIISKPFNTAAFKAEWQAFVDKNFITMPVPQNKLFGENKTVFSLTDTYLKHIDGFESCLKNSIKNIADITTERLDDNKTIVTIVGAYDSEKLVELWHTHCVMSAYGMKCFDIHKDNPTALYFP
;
A
#
# COMPACT_ATOMS: atom_id res chain seq x y z
N MET A 1 19.00 -0.68 -4.71
CA MET A 1 18.62 -1.27 -6.02
C MET A 1 17.56 -2.34 -5.81
N VAL A 2 16.49 -2.30 -6.57
CA VAL A 2 15.42 -3.32 -6.57
C VAL A 2 15.30 -3.91 -7.97
N ASP A 3 15.43 -5.22 -8.09
CA ASP A 3 15.28 -5.95 -9.35
C ASP A 3 14.25 -7.08 -9.16
N ASN A 4 13.07 -6.89 -9.73
CA ASN A 4 11.95 -7.81 -9.61
C ASN A 4 11.64 -8.53 -10.93
N PHE A 5 12.50 -8.42 -11.96
CA PHE A 5 12.21 -8.99 -13.28
C PHE A 5 11.86 -10.48 -13.22
N ASP A 6 12.62 -11.28 -12.49
CA ASP A 6 12.39 -12.73 -12.46
C ASP A 6 11.11 -13.10 -11.68
N LYS A 7 10.81 -12.40 -10.58
CA LYS A 7 9.56 -12.56 -9.83
C LYS A 7 8.35 -12.14 -10.68
N ILE A 8 8.44 -10.99 -11.34
CA ILE A 8 7.37 -10.48 -12.20
C ILE A 8 7.16 -11.39 -13.40
N ARG A 9 8.25 -11.90 -14.02
CA ARG A 9 8.17 -12.81 -15.15
C ARG A 9 7.30 -14.03 -14.88
N SER A 10 7.40 -14.59 -13.67
CA SER A 10 6.60 -15.75 -13.27
C SER A 10 5.09 -15.47 -13.15
N LEU A 11 4.71 -14.20 -13.00
CA LEU A 11 3.31 -13.77 -12.90
C LEU A 11 2.67 -13.46 -14.25
N LEU A 12 3.48 -13.30 -15.32
CA LEU A 12 2.95 -12.92 -16.63
C LEU A 12 2.37 -14.12 -17.37
N LYS A 13 1.13 -13.97 -17.86
CA LYS A 13 0.40 -14.98 -18.62
C LYS A 13 -0.15 -14.40 -19.91
N PHE A 14 0.14 -15.03 -21.04
CA PHE A 14 -0.32 -14.62 -22.37
C PHE A 14 -1.18 -15.74 -22.94
N GLU A 15 -2.50 -15.57 -22.93
CA GLU A 15 -3.48 -16.61 -23.29
C GLU A 15 -4.17 -16.30 -24.60
N ASN A 16 -4.37 -15.02 -24.91
CA ASN A 16 -5.11 -14.59 -26.08
C ASN A 16 -4.22 -13.76 -27.02
N THR A 17 -4.53 -13.83 -28.30
CA THR A 17 -3.92 -12.96 -29.30
C THR A 17 -4.20 -11.50 -28.97
N GLY A 18 -3.15 -10.68 -28.93
CA GLY A 18 -3.23 -9.26 -28.60
C GLY A 18 -3.20 -8.95 -27.09
N ASP A 19 -3.08 -9.96 -26.22
CA ASP A 19 -2.78 -9.73 -24.81
C ASP A 19 -1.41 -9.05 -24.67
N CYS A 20 -1.31 -8.09 -23.78
CA CYS A 20 -0.05 -7.42 -23.46
C CYS A 20 -0.04 -6.93 -22.01
N TYR A 21 1.15 -6.69 -21.49
CA TYR A 21 1.36 -6.00 -20.23
C TYR A 21 1.92 -4.61 -20.49
N TYR A 22 1.55 -3.66 -19.63
CA TYR A 22 1.95 -2.27 -19.76
C TYR A 22 3.04 -1.93 -18.75
N VAL A 23 4.21 -1.53 -19.25
CA VAL A 23 5.37 -1.11 -18.46
C VAL A 23 5.62 0.36 -18.68
N GLN A 24 5.85 1.10 -17.61
CA GLN A 24 6.15 2.53 -17.61
C GLN A 24 7.46 2.82 -16.88
N LEU A 25 8.31 3.63 -17.49
CA LEU A 25 9.47 4.22 -16.83
C LEU A 25 9.06 5.62 -16.36
N LEU A 26 9.00 5.80 -15.06
CA LEU A 26 8.49 7.02 -14.44
C LEU A 26 9.57 7.70 -13.61
N ARG A 27 9.73 9.01 -13.80
CA ARG A 27 10.42 9.89 -12.88
C ARG A 27 9.41 10.47 -11.89
N ARG A 28 9.55 10.14 -10.62
CA ARG A 28 8.69 10.72 -9.57
C ARG A 28 9.29 12.02 -9.05
N GLN A 29 8.46 12.98 -8.73
CA GLN A 29 8.89 14.24 -8.12
C GLN A 29 9.65 14.02 -6.80
N SER A 30 9.27 13.00 -6.02
CA SER A 30 9.94 12.61 -4.78
C SER A 30 11.35 12.06 -4.97
N ASP A 31 11.73 11.66 -6.19
CA ASP A 31 13.06 11.12 -6.50
C ASP A 31 14.01 12.18 -7.05
N ASP A 32 13.51 13.37 -7.37
CA ASP A 32 14.34 14.47 -7.83
C ASP A 32 15.04 15.14 -6.64
N PRO A 33 16.36 15.31 -6.70
CA PRO A 33 17.07 16.07 -5.68
C PRO A 33 16.52 17.49 -5.66
N MET A 34 16.04 17.92 -4.50
CA MET A 34 15.65 19.31 -4.28
C MET A 34 16.86 20.22 -4.46
N THR A 35 16.94 20.95 -5.54
CA THR A 35 17.97 21.95 -5.76
C THR A 35 17.57 23.17 -4.93
N ASN A 36 18.26 23.41 -3.79
CA ASN A 36 18.01 24.51 -2.87
C ASN A 36 16.59 24.57 -2.28
N GLY A 37 15.98 23.40 -1.97
CA GLY A 37 14.63 23.32 -1.40
C GLY A 37 13.50 23.67 -2.37
N LYS A 38 13.78 23.79 -3.66
CA LYS A 38 12.80 24.03 -4.72
C LYS A 38 12.73 22.84 -5.66
N PRO A 39 11.54 22.50 -6.17
CA PRO A 39 11.40 21.48 -7.21
C PRO A 39 12.24 21.85 -8.44
N ASP A 40 12.78 20.86 -9.15
CA ASP A 40 13.48 21.06 -10.42
C ASP A 40 12.62 21.93 -11.35
N PRO A 41 13.14 23.10 -11.82
CA PRO A 41 12.38 23.97 -12.72
C PRO A 41 12.01 23.31 -14.06
N ASN A 42 12.67 22.21 -14.42
CA ASN A 42 12.31 21.38 -15.56
C ASN A 42 11.18 20.38 -15.25
N TYR A 43 10.75 20.27 -14.01
CA TYR A 43 9.60 19.47 -13.61
C TYR A 43 8.33 20.33 -13.80
N HIS A 44 7.68 20.18 -14.94
CA HIS A 44 6.53 21.00 -15.30
C HIS A 44 5.28 20.61 -14.51
N GLY A 45 4.89 21.46 -13.57
CA GLY A 45 3.55 21.56 -13.02
C GLY A 45 3.19 20.51 -11.97
N ASN A 46 1.91 20.39 -11.71
CA ASN A 46 1.29 19.58 -10.66
C ASN A 46 1.30 18.05 -10.92
N MET A 47 2.18 17.53 -11.76
CA MET A 47 2.27 16.11 -12.04
C MET A 47 3.23 15.43 -11.08
N HIS A 48 2.73 14.53 -10.26
CA HIS A 48 3.53 13.73 -9.31
C HIS A 48 4.51 12.75 -9.99
N SER A 49 4.39 12.53 -11.29
CA SER A 49 5.29 11.66 -12.06
C SER A 49 5.31 12.04 -13.54
N ARG A 50 6.48 11.86 -14.19
CA ARG A 50 6.69 12.05 -15.62
C ARG A 50 7.06 10.72 -16.27
N SER A 51 6.33 10.32 -17.31
CA SER A 51 6.71 9.15 -18.13
C SER A 51 7.91 9.51 -19.02
N ILE A 52 8.93 8.65 -18.98
CA ILE A 52 10.12 8.73 -19.82
C ILE A 52 9.95 7.81 -21.03
N LYS A 53 9.46 6.58 -20.78
CA LYS A 53 9.22 5.58 -21.83
C LYS A 53 8.17 4.58 -21.38
N ASP A 54 7.38 4.14 -22.33
CA ASP A 54 6.35 3.13 -22.13
C ASP A 54 6.63 1.93 -23.03
N TYR A 55 6.31 0.72 -22.54
CA TYR A 55 6.40 -0.51 -23.28
C TYR A 55 5.08 -1.27 -23.20
N PHE A 56 4.69 -1.86 -24.31
CA PHE A 56 3.67 -2.88 -24.38
C PHE A 56 4.35 -4.23 -24.59
N VAL A 57 4.28 -5.09 -23.62
CA VAL A 57 4.95 -6.39 -23.59
C VAL A 57 4.00 -7.46 -24.10
N PRO A 58 4.16 -7.98 -25.33
CA PRO A 58 3.24 -8.94 -25.93
C PRO A 58 3.58 -10.40 -25.64
N SER A 59 4.78 -10.69 -25.11
CA SER A 59 5.23 -12.05 -24.81
C SER A 59 6.34 -12.07 -23.77
N LEU A 60 6.65 -13.26 -23.21
CA LEU A 60 7.78 -13.45 -22.30
C LEU A 60 9.12 -13.20 -22.99
N GLU A 61 9.27 -13.61 -24.25
CA GLU A 61 10.49 -13.39 -25.03
C GLU A 61 10.77 -11.90 -25.20
N TYR A 62 9.74 -11.11 -25.49
CA TYR A 62 9.87 -9.65 -25.58
C TYR A 62 10.22 -9.03 -24.23
N PHE A 63 9.61 -9.52 -23.14
CA PHE A 63 9.92 -9.07 -21.77
C PHE A 63 11.40 -9.31 -21.46
N ASP A 64 11.90 -10.51 -21.74
CA ASP A 64 13.29 -10.89 -21.52
C ASP A 64 14.24 -10.05 -22.38
N GLN A 65 13.92 -9.82 -23.66
CA GLN A 65 14.72 -8.97 -24.56
C GLN A 65 14.80 -7.52 -24.09
N LYS A 66 13.77 -7.00 -23.44
CA LYS A 66 13.72 -5.61 -22.97
C LYS A 66 14.31 -5.39 -21.59
N LYS A 67 14.61 -6.44 -20.84
CA LYS A 67 15.13 -6.39 -19.46
C LYS A 67 16.32 -5.45 -19.33
N GLU A 68 17.37 -5.66 -20.11
CA GLU A 68 18.61 -4.87 -20.01
C GLU A 68 18.42 -3.42 -20.52
N GLU A 69 17.63 -3.21 -21.57
CA GLU A 69 17.28 -1.87 -22.04
C GLU A 69 16.55 -1.07 -20.96
N ILE A 70 15.57 -1.69 -20.29
CA ILE A 70 14.81 -1.05 -19.22
C ILE A 70 15.73 -0.67 -18.06
N LYS A 71 16.59 -1.59 -17.60
CA LYS A 71 17.55 -1.33 -16.53
C LYS A 71 18.47 -0.18 -16.88
N GLN A 72 19.09 -0.23 -18.05
CA GLN A 72 19.99 0.82 -18.51
C GLN A 72 19.33 2.19 -18.58
N LEU A 73 18.09 2.26 -19.04
CA LEU A 73 17.34 3.52 -19.06
C LEU A 73 17.02 4.01 -17.64
N CYS A 74 16.65 3.10 -16.73
CA CYS A 74 16.40 3.46 -15.34
C CYS A 74 17.66 4.01 -14.66
N ASP A 75 18.80 3.36 -14.86
CA ASP A 75 20.09 3.80 -14.31
C ASP A 75 20.53 5.15 -14.90
N THR A 76 20.41 5.29 -16.25
CA THR A 76 20.85 6.51 -16.96
C THR A 76 20.03 7.74 -16.55
N PHE A 77 18.73 7.58 -16.41
CA PHE A 77 17.81 8.70 -16.14
C PHE A 77 17.41 8.81 -14.67
N ASN A 78 17.91 7.93 -13.79
CA ASN A 78 17.49 7.82 -12.37
C ASN A 78 15.97 7.76 -12.24
N VAL A 79 15.36 6.79 -12.92
CA VAL A 79 13.91 6.61 -12.97
C VAL A 79 13.52 5.20 -12.52
N ARG A 80 12.24 5.00 -12.24
CA ARG A 80 11.71 3.71 -11.80
C ARG A 80 10.90 3.08 -12.92
N ALA A 81 11.10 1.76 -13.12
CA ALA A 81 10.24 0.97 -13.97
C ALA A 81 9.11 0.35 -13.16
N TYR A 82 7.90 0.47 -13.67
CA TYR A 82 6.68 -0.12 -13.12
C TYR A 82 5.97 -0.95 -14.16
N ILE A 83 5.30 -2.02 -13.72
CA ILE A 83 4.46 -2.86 -14.58
C ILE A 83 3.06 -3.01 -13.99
N ARG A 84 2.04 -2.98 -14.84
CA ARG A 84 0.68 -3.34 -14.44
C ARG A 84 0.46 -4.83 -14.66
N LEU A 85 0.14 -5.55 -13.59
CA LEU A 85 0.00 -7.01 -13.60
C LEU A 85 -1.34 -7.50 -14.17
N ASN A 86 -2.34 -6.62 -14.28
CA ASN A 86 -3.55 -6.96 -15.00
C ASN A 86 -3.35 -6.81 -16.50
N LYS A 87 -3.67 -7.84 -17.25
CA LYS A 87 -3.50 -7.88 -18.71
C LYS A 87 -4.24 -6.74 -19.42
N ARG A 88 -3.67 -6.26 -20.50
CA ARG A 88 -4.26 -5.37 -21.49
C ARG A 88 -4.45 -6.13 -22.81
N ASN A 89 -5.26 -5.58 -23.69
CA ASN A 89 -5.43 -6.10 -25.03
C ASN A 89 -5.34 -4.94 -26.04
N TYR A 90 -4.52 -5.10 -27.06
CA TYR A 90 -4.28 -4.04 -28.07
C TYR A 90 -5.55 -3.54 -28.72
N GLN A 91 -6.49 -4.43 -29.05
CA GLN A 91 -7.75 -4.04 -29.68
C GLN A 91 -8.58 -3.17 -28.75
N GLN A 92 -8.67 -3.54 -27.47
CA GLN A 92 -9.44 -2.78 -26.49
C GLN A 92 -8.78 -1.42 -26.19
N ILE A 93 -7.45 -1.37 -26.12
CA ILE A 93 -6.71 -0.09 -26.01
C ILE A 93 -7.02 0.80 -27.21
N SER A 94 -6.97 0.26 -28.42
CA SER A 94 -7.28 1.00 -29.65
C SER A 94 -8.71 1.55 -29.65
N PHE A 95 -9.68 0.74 -29.24
CA PHE A 95 -11.06 1.21 -29.11
C PHE A 95 -11.21 2.30 -28.03
N ALA A 96 -10.53 2.18 -26.88
CA ALA A 96 -10.55 3.19 -25.83
C ALA A 96 -9.98 4.53 -26.35
N ILE A 97 -8.87 4.47 -27.11
CA ILE A 97 -8.27 5.67 -27.72
C ILE A 97 -9.24 6.29 -28.73
N MET A 98 -9.82 5.51 -29.65
CA MET A 98 -10.77 6.01 -30.66
C MET A 98 -12.00 6.65 -29.99
N LYS A 99 -12.57 6.00 -28.97
CA LYS A 99 -13.69 6.54 -28.20
C LYS A 99 -13.33 7.90 -27.61
N HIS A 100 -12.20 8.00 -26.93
CA HIS A 100 -11.75 9.23 -26.28
C HIS A 100 -11.49 10.35 -27.29
N ILE A 101 -10.88 10.05 -28.43
CA ILE A 101 -10.69 11.00 -29.53
C ILE A 101 -12.05 11.52 -30.02
N THR A 102 -13.00 10.62 -30.25
CA THR A 102 -14.34 10.99 -30.73
C THR A 102 -15.07 11.89 -29.72
N GLU A 103 -15.02 11.54 -28.44
CA GLU A 103 -15.63 12.34 -27.37
C GLU A 103 -15.04 13.76 -27.30
N GLN A 104 -13.72 13.89 -27.42
CA GLN A 104 -13.06 15.21 -27.43
C GLN A 104 -13.40 16.04 -28.67
N LEU A 105 -13.43 15.42 -29.85
CA LEU A 105 -13.83 16.11 -31.09
C LEU A 105 -15.27 16.62 -31.01
N VAL A 106 -16.20 15.80 -30.52
CA VAL A 106 -17.62 16.20 -30.37
C VAL A 106 -17.77 17.29 -29.33
N SER A 107 -16.99 17.28 -28.25
CA SER A 107 -17.04 18.34 -27.23
C SER A 107 -16.27 19.61 -27.59
N GLY A 108 -15.59 19.64 -28.73
CA GLY A 108 -14.78 20.81 -29.18
C GLY A 108 -13.52 21.01 -28.35
N GLN A 109 -13.09 20.01 -27.59
CA GLN A 109 -11.85 20.06 -26.80
C GLN A 109 -10.62 19.82 -27.67
N THR A 110 -9.54 20.50 -27.36
CA THR A 110 -8.24 20.30 -28.04
C THR A 110 -7.42 19.19 -27.36
N PHE A 111 -6.67 18.44 -28.16
CA PHE A 111 -5.74 17.41 -27.65
C PHE A 111 -4.48 18.06 -27.09
N ASN A 112 -4.18 17.79 -25.84
CA ASN A 112 -2.95 18.29 -25.22
C ASN A 112 -1.71 17.47 -25.65
N SER A 113 -1.87 16.14 -25.79
CA SER A 113 -0.78 15.24 -26.24
C SER A 113 -1.34 13.88 -26.67
N PRO A 114 -0.98 13.35 -27.83
CA PRO A 114 -1.35 12.00 -28.25
C PRO A 114 -0.75 10.92 -27.32
N PHE A 115 0.42 11.16 -26.72
CA PHE A 115 1.06 10.21 -25.79
C PHE A 115 0.25 10.03 -24.51
N SER A 116 -0.33 11.10 -23.98
CA SER A 116 -1.18 11.03 -22.78
C SER A 116 -2.45 10.20 -23.01
N LEU A 117 -2.99 10.20 -24.24
CA LEU A 117 -4.14 9.39 -24.60
C LEU A 117 -3.80 7.90 -24.56
N VAL A 118 -2.66 7.51 -25.14
CA VAL A 118 -2.19 6.12 -25.14
C VAL A 118 -1.92 5.64 -23.73
N ALA A 119 -1.20 6.43 -22.93
CA ALA A 119 -0.91 6.12 -21.54
C ALA A 119 -2.17 5.97 -20.69
N SER A 120 -3.13 6.88 -20.86
CA SER A 120 -4.42 6.84 -20.17
C SER A 120 -5.24 5.60 -20.59
N ALA A 121 -5.36 5.33 -21.88
CA ALA A 121 -6.07 4.17 -22.39
C ALA A 121 -5.43 2.86 -21.89
N ALA A 122 -4.11 2.73 -21.99
CA ALA A 122 -3.36 1.57 -21.49
C ALA A 122 -3.48 1.43 -19.95
N GLY A 123 -3.46 2.55 -19.23
CA GLY A 123 -3.64 2.56 -17.78
C GLY A 123 -5.01 2.07 -17.33
N ASN A 124 -6.07 2.41 -18.07
CA ASN A 124 -7.46 2.15 -17.68
C ASN A 124 -8.06 0.89 -18.31
N CYS A 125 -7.49 0.37 -19.40
CA CYS A 125 -8.00 -0.78 -20.15
C CYS A 125 -7.56 -2.09 -19.50
N ASN A 126 -8.27 -2.54 -18.47
CA ASN A 126 -8.00 -3.79 -17.76
C ASN A 126 -8.81 -4.94 -18.34
N CYS A 127 -8.15 -5.94 -18.93
CA CYS A 127 -8.73 -7.10 -19.58
C CYS A 127 -8.48 -8.41 -18.84
N ALA A 128 -8.01 -8.36 -17.60
CA ALA A 128 -7.62 -9.56 -16.85
C ALA A 128 -8.79 -10.53 -16.57
N GLY A 129 -10.03 -10.05 -16.62
CA GLY A 129 -11.18 -10.91 -16.40
C GLY A 129 -11.15 -11.63 -15.05
N LYS A 130 -11.14 -12.98 -15.09
CA LYS A 130 -11.04 -13.84 -13.91
C LYS A 130 -9.62 -13.89 -13.30
N ASP A 131 -8.59 -13.62 -14.11
CA ASP A 131 -7.17 -13.62 -13.69
C ASP A 131 -6.74 -12.28 -13.12
N LYS A 132 -7.67 -11.54 -12.60
CA LYS A 132 -7.42 -10.23 -11.99
C LYS A 132 -6.52 -10.36 -10.78
N THR A 133 -5.48 -9.54 -10.73
CA THR A 133 -4.59 -9.42 -9.58
C THR A 133 -4.84 -8.12 -8.84
N TRP A 134 -4.76 -8.18 -7.52
CA TRP A 134 -4.76 -7.02 -6.66
C TRP A 134 -3.39 -6.87 -5.99
N ILE A 135 -3.06 -5.65 -5.63
CA ILE A 135 -1.83 -5.28 -4.96
C ILE A 135 -2.20 -4.68 -3.61
N LEU A 136 -1.71 -5.27 -2.55
CA LEU A 136 -1.65 -4.64 -1.25
C LEU A 136 -0.27 -3.98 -1.14
N ASP A 137 -0.23 -2.66 -1.12
CA ASP A 137 0.97 -1.86 -0.90
C ASP A 137 1.17 -1.69 0.60
N LEU A 138 2.25 -2.24 1.13
CA LEU A 138 2.58 -2.26 2.54
C LEU A 138 3.87 -1.49 2.77
N ASP A 139 3.79 -0.39 3.50
CA ASP A 139 4.93 0.44 3.86
C ASP A 139 5.90 -0.30 4.80
N GLU A 140 7.17 0.08 4.77
CA GLU A 140 8.28 -0.58 5.47
C GLU A 140 8.01 -0.76 6.97
N GLU A 141 7.42 0.23 7.61
CA GLU A 141 7.11 0.21 9.04
C GLU A 141 6.06 -0.86 9.42
N TYR A 142 5.27 -1.35 8.45
CA TYR A 142 4.23 -2.36 8.65
C TYR A 142 4.62 -3.74 8.14
N VAL A 143 5.79 -3.89 7.51
CA VAL A 143 6.26 -5.19 6.99
C VAL A 143 6.42 -6.22 8.12
N THR A 144 6.70 -5.78 9.35
CA THR A 144 6.77 -6.62 10.54
C THR A 144 5.44 -7.32 10.88
N TYR A 145 4.32 -6.76 10.44
CA TYR A 145 2.97 -7.31 10.65
C TYR A 145 2.45 -8.13 9.48
N LYS A 146 3.29 -8.41 8.49
CA LYS A 146 2.86 -9.09 7.25
C LYS A 146 2.19 -10.44 7.49
N ASP A 147 2.66 -11.21 8.48
CA ASP A 147 2.08 -12.51 8.80
C ASP A 147 0.65 -12.37 9.32
N SER A 148 0.39 -11.40 10.20
CA SER A 148 -0.97 -11.06 10.63
C SER A 148 -1.85 -10.57 9.46
N ILE A 149 -1.26 -9.81 8.52
CA ILE A 149 -1.97 -9.37 7.32
C ILE A 149 -2.35 -10.57 6.44
N TYR A 150 -1.46 -11.55 6.27
CA TYR A 150 -1.80 -12.78 5.55
C TYR A 150 -2.94 -13.55 6.24
N GLU A 151 -2.90 -13.69 7.57
CA GLU A 151 -3.98 -14.33 8.33
C GLU A 151 -5.33 -13.62 8.09
N MET A 152 -5.36 -12.29 8.12
CA MET A 152 -6.57 -11.52 7.85
C MET A 152 -7.07 -11.71 6.41
N ILE A 153 -6.18 -11.69 5.39
CA ILE A 153 -6.57 -11.89 4.00
C ILE A 153 -7.10 -13.31 3.80
N VAL A 154 -6.43 -14.32 4.38
CA VAL A 154 -6.83 -15.72 4.33
C VAL A 154 -8.19 -15.94 5.04
N GLY A 155 -8.49 -15.15 6.07
CA GLY A 155 -9.81 -15.10 6.70
C GLY A 155 -10.93 -14.52 5.85
N CYS A 156 -10.62 -13.89 4.70
CA CYS A 156 -11.57 -13.28 3.78
C CYS A 156 -11.88 -14.18 2.58
N GLU A 157 -13.13 -14.13 2.05
CA GLU A 157 -13.47 -14.82 0.81
C GLU A 157 -12.75 -14.17 -0.40
N PRO A 158 -12.28 -14.97 -1.39
CA PRO A 158 -12.46 -16.43 -1.53
C PRO A 158 -11.40 -17.27 -0.80
N PHE A 159 -10.37 -16.68 -0.22
CA PHE A 159 -9.27 -17.41 0.43
C PHE A 159 -9.74 -18.26 1.61
N LYS A 160 -10.72 -17.80 2.37
CA LYS A 160 -11.27 -18.55 3.49
C LYS A 160 -11.76 -19.94 3.09
N SER A 161 -12.59 -20.00 2.05
CA SER A 161 -13.08 -21.28 1.54
C SER A 161 -11.97 -22.17 1.01
N GLU A 162 -10.96 -21.61 0.34
CA GLU A 162 -9.82 -22.35 -0.19
C GLU A 162 -8.90 -22.85 0.93
N TRP A 163 -8.70 -22.04 1.97
CA TRP A 163 -7.93 -22.43 3.15
C TRP A 163 -8.56 -23.60 3.90
N GLU A 164 -9.89 -23.59 4.06
CA GLU A 164 -10.61 -24.71 4.69
C GLU A 164 -10.46 -26.00 3.86
N GLN A 165 -10.55 -25.93 2.53
CA GLN A 165 -10.33 -27.06 1.64
C GLN A 165 -8.88 -27.56 1.71
N PHE A 166 -7.91 -26.64 1.74
CA PHE A 166 -6.49 -26.97 1.85
C PHE A 166 -6.18 -27.70 3.18
N LYS A 167 -6.70 -27.20 4.31
CA LYS A 167 -6.58 -27.88 5.61
C LYS A 167 -7.13 -29.29 5.59
N LEU A 168 -8.32 -29.46 5.00
CA LEU A 168 -8.92 -30.80 4.87
C LEU A 168 -8.07 -31.74 4.02
N PHE A 169 -7.51 -31.26 2.92
CA PHE A 169 -6.59 -32.03 2.08
C PHE A 169 -5.33 -32.42 2.84
N CYS A 170 -4.66 -31.50 3.52
CA CYS A 170 -3.45 -31.76 4.29
C CYS A 170 -3.69 -32.74 5.43
N SER A 171 -4.81 -32.62 6.16
CA SER A 171 -5.16 -33.53 7.25
C SER A 171 -5.37 -34.99 6.79
N ASN A 172 -5.90 -35.15 5.57
CA ASN A 172 -6.14 -36.48 4.99
C ASN A 172 -4.90 -37.13 4.39
N THR A 173 -3.88 -36.33 4.04
CA THR A 173 -2.70 -36.84 3.32
C THR A 173 -1.47 -37.00 4.19
N ALA A 174 -1.47 -36.48 5.43
CA ALA A 174 -0.35 -36.47 6.35
C ALA A 174 0.98 -35.89 5.75
N LEU A 175 0.87 -35.06 4.71
CA LEU A 175 2.00 -34.57 3.91
C LEU A 175 2.84 -33.49 4.62
N LEU A 176 2.25 -32.78 5.57
CA LEU A 176 2.92 -31.67 6.26
C LEU A 176 2.55 -31.66 7.75
N GLN A 177 3.44 -31.11 8.58
CA GLN A 177 3.12 -30.78 9.97
C GLN A 177 2.23 -29.52 10.02
N ASN A 178 1.33 -29.44 11.01
CA ASN A 178 0.33 -28.36 11.10
C ASN A 178 0.91 -26.93 11.01
N GLY A 179 2.14 -26.71 11.53
CA GLY A 179 2.79 -25.40 11.50
C GLY A 179 3.27 -24.95 10.11
N GLU A 180 3.42 -25.87 9.15
CA GLU A 180 3.87 -25.56 7.79
C GLU A 180 2.71 -25.30 6.80
N TRP A 181 1.50 -25.69 7.17
CA TRP A 181 0.34 -25.58 6.28
C TRP A 181 0.06 -24.14 5.87
N PHE A 182 0.05 -23.24 6.84
CA PHE A 182 -0.22 -21.83 6.58
C PHE A 182 0.84 -21.19 5.69
N LYS A 183 2.12 -21.42 6.00
CA LYS A 183 3.23 -20.92 5.19
C LYS A 183 3.13 -21.41 3.74
N ASN A 184 2.88 -22.70 3.54
CA ASN A 184 2.74 -23.29 2.21
C ASN A 184 1.52 -22.68 1.46
N PHE A 185 0.39 -22.49 2.16
CA PHE A 185 -0.77 -21.85 1.58
C PHE A 185 -0.46 -20.41 1.14
N VAL A 186 0.23 -19.63 1.99
CA VAL A 186 0.64 -18.26 1.68
C VAL A 186 1.56 -18.24 0.46
N GLU A 187 2.60 -19.06 0.42
CA GLU A 187 3.56 -19.13 -0.69
C GLU A 187 2.89 -19.49 -2.04
N ASN A 188 1.81 -20.26 -2.03
CA ASN A 188 1.07 -20.64 -3.23
C ASN A 188 0.07 -19.57 -3.72
N HIS A 189 -0.37 -18.65 -2.86
CA HIS A 189 -1.45 -17.72 -3.18
C HIS A 189 -1.00 -16.26 -3.23
N PHE A 190 0.16 -15.95 -2.67
CA PHE A 190 0.67 -14.60 -2.58
C PHE A 190 2.08 -14.50 -3.14
N THR A 191 2.39 -13.37 -3.77
CA THR A 191 3.76 -13.07 -4.22
C THR A 191 4.20 -11.74 -3.65
N GLU A 192 5.31 -11.74 -2.93
CA GLU A 192 5.92 -10.53 -2.38
C GLU A 192 6.86 -9.88 -3.41
N ILE A 193 6.60 -8.63 -3.74
CA ILE A 193 7.41 -7.80 -4.63
C ILE A 193 8.03 -6.66 -3.80
N PRO A 194 9.33 -6.68 -3.52
CA PRO A 194 10.01 -5.57 -2.85
C PRO A 194 9.82 -4.25 -3.59
N THR A 195 9.62 -3.18 -2.81
CA THR A 195 9.55 -1.81 -3.33
C THR A 195 10.69 -0.97 -2.71
N LYS A 196 10.72 0.33 -2.97
CA LYS A 196 11.73 1.22 -2.36
C LYS A 196 11.50 1.42 -0.84
N HIS A 197 10.25 1.39 -0.41
CA HIS A 197 9.84 1.75 0.95
C HIS A 197 8.88 0.72 1.57
N GLY A 198 8.99 -0.55 1.18
CA GLY A 198 8.14 -1.61 1.70
C GLY A 198 8.02 -2.79 0.74
N ILE A 199 6.85 -3.40 0.70
CA ILE A 199 6.55 -4.53 -0.18
C ILE A 199 5.16 -4.38 -0.81
N HIS A 200 5.01 -4.87 -2.04
CA HIS A 200 3.71 -5.17 -2.62
C HIS A 200 3.39 -6.65 -2.42
N ILE A 201 2.26 -6.96 -1.83
CA ILE A 201 1.70 -8.31 -1.75
C ILE A 201 0.72 -8.46 -2.92
N ILE A 202 1.06 -9.32 -3.86
CA ILE A 202 0.24 -9.63 -5.03
C ILE A 202 -0.66 -10.80 -4.72
N SER A 203 -1.96 -10.65 -4.96
CA SER A 203 -2.96 -11.69 -4.73
C SER A 203 -4.08 -11.62 -5.77
N LYS A 204 -4.95 -12.62 -5.79
CA LYS A 204 -6.27 -12.50 -6.44
C LYS A 204 -7.19 -11.59 -5.62
N PRO A 205 -8.29 -11.10 -6.22
CA PRO A 205 -9.29 -10.29 -5.51
C PRO A 205 -9.88 -11.00 -4.28
N PHE A 206 -10.08 -10.25 -3.19
CA PHE A 206 -10.67 -10.72 -1.96
C PHE A 206 -11.66 -9.71 -1.36
N ASN A 207 -12.40 -10.08 -0.32
CA ASN A 207 -13.37 -9.20 0.33
C ASN A 207 -12.65 -8.12 1.16
N THR A 208 -12.45 -6.94 0.54
CA THR A 208 -11.77 -5.81 1.19
C THR A 208 -12.54 -5.20 2.36
N ALA A 209 -13.87 -5.34 2.40
CA ALA A 209 -14.65 -4.83 3.52
C ALA A 209 -14.41 -5.69 4.77
N ALA A 210 -14.41 -7.02 4.60
CA ALA A 210 -14.07 -7.95 5.68
C ALA A 210 -12.63 -7.74 6.15
N PHE A 211 -11.67 -7.62 5.23
CA PHE A 211 -10.28 -7.36 5.56
C PHE A 211 -10.10 -6.05 6.36
N LYS A 212 -10.75 -4.96 5.95
CA LYS A 212 -10.67 -3.69 6.68
C LYS A 212 -11.25 -3.78 8.10
N ALA A 213 -12.31 -4.56 8.28
CA ALA A 213 -12.89 -4.80 9.59
C ALA A 213 -11.93 -5.59 10.51
N GLU A 214 -11.30 -6.64 9.98
CA GLU A 214 -10.29 -7.43 10.71
C GLU A 214 -9.05 -6.59 11.03
N TRP A 215 -8.59 -5.78 10.07
CA TRP A 215 -7.48 -4.85 10.31
C TRP A 215 -7.82 -3.84 11.40
N GLN A 216 -9.02 -3.27 11.40
CA GLN A 216 -9.44 -2.35 12.45
C GLN A 216 -9.45 -3.02 13.82
N ALA A 217 -10.00 -4.24 13.92
CA ALA A 217 -10.00 -5.00 15.17
C ALA A 217 -8.56 -5.33 15.65
N PHE A 218 -7.66 -5.61 14.71
CA PHE A 218 -6.24 -5.82 15.01
C PHE A 218 -5.57 -4.56 15.54
N VAL A 219 -5.82 -3.40 14.93
CA VAL A 219 -5.32 -2.10 15.36
C VAL A 219 -5.85 -1.77 16.77
N ASP A 220 -7.16 -1.91 16.98
CA ASP A 220 -7.78 -1.65 18.27
C ASP A 220 -7.17 -2.50 19.39
N LYS A 221 -6.90 -3.77 19.10
CA LYS A 221 -6.32 -4.70 20.06
C LYS A 221 -4.83 -4.45 20.35
N ASN A 222 -4.04 -4.15 19.32
CA ASN A 222 -2.58 -4.17 19.46
C ASN A 222 -1.97 -2.78 19.61
N PHE A 223 -2.65 -1.74 19.17
CA PHE A 223 -2.11 -0.38 19.14
C PHE A 223 -2.90 0.60 20.01
N ILE A 224 -4.19 0.37 20.28
CA ILE A 224 -4.98 1.23 21.15
C ILE A 224 -4.92 0.69 22.57
N THR A 225 -3.91 1.12 23.32
CA THR A 225 -3.88 0.89 24.75
C THR A 225 -4.83 1.89 25.43
N MET A 226 -5.89 1.37 26.07
CA MET A 226 -6.78 2.24 26.85
C MET A 226 -5.99 2.90 27.97
N PRO A 227 -6.12 4.22 28.14
CA PRO A 227 -5.47 4.93 29.22
C PRO A 227 -5.96 4.40 30.57
N VAL A 228 -5.03 4.20 31.50
CA VAL A 228 -5.36 3.78 32.88
C VAL A 228 -5.37 5.03 33.74
N PRO A 229 -6.54 5.49 34.19
CA PRO A 229 -6.63 6.58 35.19
C PRO A 229 -5.96 6.13 36.47
N GLN A 230 -4.96 6.85 36.93
CA GLN A 230 -4.35 6.63 38.23
C GLN A 230 -4.92 7.64 39.25
N ASN A 231 -5.01 7.21 40.52
CA ASN A 231 -5.69 7.90 41.59
C ASN A 231 -5.45 9.42 41.68
N LYS A 232 -6.47 10.16 42.06
CA LYS A 232 -6.43 11.58 42.43
C LYS A 232 -5.44 11.79 43.56
N LEU A 233 -4.36 12.50 43.30
CA LEU A 233 -3.49 13.06 44.32
C LEU A 233 -3.72 14.56 44.32
N PHE A 234 -4.19 15.10 45.47
CA PHE A 234 -4.38 16.55 45.69
C PHE A 234 -5.30 17.26 44.66
N GLY A 235 -6.32 16.61 44.16
CA GLY A 235 -7.24 17.23 43.18
C GLY A 235 -6.75 17.19 41.74
N GLU A 236 -5.59 16.62 41.48
CA GLU A 236 -5.06 16.39 40.14
C GLU A 236 -5.30 14.94 39.66
N ASN A 237 -5.62 14.78 38.40
CA ASN A 237 -5.68 13.48 37.77
C ASN A 237 -4.33 13.16 37.13
N LYS A 238 -3.95 11.90 37.24
CA LYS A 238 -2.80 11.35 36.49
C LYS A 238 -3.28 10.25 35.57
N THR A 239 -3.03 10.38 34.28
CA THR A 239 -3.40 9.37 33.28
C THR A 239 -2.13 8.93 32.55
N VAL A 240 -1.95 7.63 32.43
CA VAL A 240 -0.77 7.02 31.81
C VAL A 240 -1.21 6.24 30.58
N PHE A 241 -0.54 6.49 29.46
CA PHE A 241 -0.72 5.80 28.19
C PHE A 241 0.54 5.02 27.88
N SER A 242 0.37 3.84 27.29
CA SER A 242 1.47 3.09 26.70
C SER A 242 1.31 3.08 25.18
N LEU A 243 2.31 3.60 24.47
CA LEU A 243 2.29 3.74 23.02
C LEU A 243 3.40 2.92 22.38
N THR A 244 3.12 2.35 21.22
CA THR A 244 4.16 1.79 20.33
C THR A 244 4.78 2.91 19.48
N ASP A 245 5.98 2.70 18.97
CA ASP A 245 6.70 3.69 18.15
C ASP A 245 5.90 4.15 16.91
N THR A 246 5.03 3.30 16.40
CA THR A 246 4.12 3.63 15.29
C THR A 246 3.20 4.82 15.63
N TYR A 247 2.81 4.98 16.90
CA TYR A 247 1.96 6.08 17.35
C TYR A 247 2.72 7.33 17.79
N LEU A 248 4.00 7.22 18.08
CA LEU A 248 4.83 8.36 18.50
C LEU A 248 4.84 9.50 17.48
N LYS A 249 4.79 9.18 16.19
CA LYS A 249 4.70 10.17 15.10
C LYS A 249 3.44 11.04 15.16
N HIS A 250 2.43 10.63 15.91
CA HIS A 250 1.15 11.33 16.03
C HIS A 250 0.96 12.06 17.36
N ILE A 251 1.94 11.95 18.28
CA ILE A 251 1.86 12.59 19.60
C ILE A 251 1.75 14.11 19.51
N ASP A 252 2.52 14.75 18.64
CA ASP A 252 2.49 16.22 18.48
C ASP A 252 1.10 16.73 18.11
N GLY A 253 0.41 16.03 17.22
CA GLY A 253 -0.97 16.34 16.86
C GLY A 253 -1.94 16.09 17.99
N PHE A 254 -1.74 15.01 18.78
CA PHE A 254 -2.55 14.68 19.93
C PHE A 254 -2.33 15.68 21.08
N GLU A 255 -1.10 16.05 21.39
CA GLU A 255 -0.75 17.05 22.40
C GLU A 255 -1.41 18.40 22.10
N SER A 256 -1.38 18.84 20.86
CA SER A 256 -2.06 20.05 20.39
C SER A 256 -3.58 19.93 20.53
N CYS A 257 -4.15 18.78 20.18
CA CYS A 257 -5.58 18.50 20.35
C CYS A 257 -6.00 18.52 21.83
N LEU A 258 -5.20 17.89 22.70
CA LEU A 258 -5.44 17.88 24.14
C LEU A 258 -5.43 19.29 24.73
N LYS A 259 -4.40 20.07 24.46
CA LYS A 259 -4.27 21.46 24.96
C LYS A 259 -5.41 22.35 24.51
N ASN A 260 -5.98 22.09 23.32
CA ASN A 260 -7.11 22.86 22.80
C ASN A 260 -8.48 22.37 23.32
N SER A 261 -8.62 21.09 23.65
CA SER A 261 -9.90 20.47 23.96
C SER A 261 -10.14 20.23 25.45
N ILE A 262 -9.07 20.12 26.25
CA ILE A 262 -9.14 19.86 27.68
C ILE A 262 -8.47 21.00 28.44
N LYS A 263 -9.24 21.67 29.28
CA LYS A 263 -8.73 22.71 30.20
C LYS A 263 -8.04 22.06 31.38
N ASN A 264 -7.03 22.76 31.94
CA ASN A 264 -6.33 22.41 33.17
C ASN A 264 -5.43 21.16 33.10
N ILE A 265 -4.86 20.85 31.92
CA ILE A 265 -3.69 19.98 31.84
C ILE A 265 -2.50 20.78 32.36
N ALA A 266 -1.83 20.26 33.40
CA ALA A 266 -0.67 20.90 34.02
C ALA A 266 0.62 20.48 33.32
N ASP A 267 0.76 19.19 33.00
CA ASP A 267 1.98 18.65 32.40
C ASP A 267 1.72 17.42 31.52
N ILE A 268 2.54 17.25 30.49
CA ILE A 268 2.56 16.07 29.63
C ILE A 268 4.03 15.65 29.54
N THR A 269 4.34 14.45 30.03
CA THR A 269 5.68 13.88 29.97
C THR A 269 5.70 12.61 29.15
N THR A 270 6.77 12.40 28.39
CA THR A 270 7.02 11.20 27.59
C THR A 270 8.27 10.51 28.08
N GLU A 271 8.20 9.21 28.34
CA GLU A 271 9.30 8.37 28.76
C GLU A 271 9.40 7.15 27.83
N ARG A 272 10.56 6.95 27.22
CA ARG A 272 10.83 5.78 26.38
C ARG A 272 11.29 4.62 27.27
N LEU A 273 10.55 3.51 27.27
CA LEU A 273 10.87 2.34 28.08
C LEU A 273 11.79 1.36 27.35
N ASP A 274 11.57 1.15 26.06
CA ASP A 274 12.34 0.25 25.21
C ASP A 274 12.24 0.71 23.74
N ASP A 275 12.82 -0.05 22.81
CA ASP A 275 12.88 0.33 21.39
C ASP A 275 11.49 0.45 20.72
N ASN A 276 10.45 -0.13 21.32
CA ASN A 276 9.10 -0.16 20.74
C ASN A 276 8.01 0.43 21.64
N LYS A 277 8.36 0.93 22.84
CA LYS A 277 7.37 1.34 23.82
C LYS A 277 7.70 2.66 24.50
N THR A 278 6.78 3.60 24.40
CA THR A 278 6.85 4.90 25.07
C THR A 278 5.67 5.06 26.02
N ILE A 279 5.93 5.58 27.20
CA ILE A 279 4.90 5.97 28.17
C ILE A 279 4.67 7.48 28.06
N VAL A 280 3.41 7.86 27.91
CA VAL A 280 2.95 9.24 28.01
C VAL A 280 2.16 9.41 29.28
N THR A 281 2.59 10.33 30.15
CA THR A 281 1.92 10.66 31.39
C THR A 281 1.33 12.06 31.29
N ILE A 282 0.03 12.19 31.57
CA ILE A 282 -0.68 13.46 31.61
C ILE A 282 -1.12 13.74 33.05
N VAL A 283 -0.76 14.91 33.55
CA VAL A 283 -1.09 15.36 34.92
C VAL A 283 -1.86 16.67 34.83
N GLY A 284 -2.88 16.81 35.67
CA GLY A 284 -3.66 18.05 35.79
C GLY A 284 -5.03 17.87 36.42
N ALA A 285 -5.75 18.96 36.63
CA ALA A 285 -7.11 18.98 37.15
C ALA A 285 -8.14 18.88 36.00
N TYR A 286 -8.07 17.82 35.22
CA TYR A 286 -8.92 17.59 34.03
C TYR A 286 -9.94 16.47 34.27
N ASP A 287 -10.94 16.41 33.39
CA ASP A 287 -11.89 15.30 33.34
C ASP A 287 -11.24 14.09 32.64
N SER A 288 -10.99 13.03 33.43
CA SER A 288 -10.33 11.81 32.95
C SER A 288 -11.18 11.00 31.96
N GLU A 289 -12.54 11.04 32.11
CA GLU A 289 -13.44 10.34 31.18
C GLU A 289 -13.39 11.02 29.80
N LYS A 290 -13.45 12.34 29.79
CA LYS A 290 -13.33 13.14 28.57
C LYS A 290 -11.97 12.97 27.90
N LEU A 291 -10.90 12.83 28.69
CA LEU A 291 -9.56 12.54 28.17
C LEU A 291 -9.53 11.17 27.48
N VAL A 292 -10.11 10.14 28.09
CA VAL A 292 -10.21 8.78 27.53
C VAL A 292 -11.01 8.80 26.22
N GLU A 293 -12.14 9.51 26.20
CA GLU A 293 -12.98 9.64 25.00
C GLU A 293 -12.23 10.35 23.86
N LEU A 294 -11.54 11.45 24.15
CA LEU A 294 -10.72 12.17 23.16
C LEU A 294 -9.56 11.32 22.66
N TRP A 295 -8.89 10.60 23.55
CA TRP A 295 -7.83 9.66 23.17
C TRP A 295 -8.37 8.58 22.24
N HIS A 296 -9.45 7.92 22.63
CA HIS A 296 -10.07 6.89 21.80
C HIS A 296 -10.46 7.45 20.43
N THR A 297 -11.10 8.62 20.39
CA THR A 297 -11.48 9.28 19.15
C THR A 297 -10.26 9.63 18.31
N HIS A 298 -9.19 10.16 18.92
CA HIS A 298 -7.95 10.49 18.21
C HIS A 298 -7.24 9.24 17.67
N CYS A 299 -7.12 8.19 18.47
CA CYS A 299 -6.54 6.92 18.04
C CYS A 299 -7.35 6.26 16.93
N VAL A 300 -8.68 6.24 17.07
CA VAL A 300 -9.59 5.74 16.04
C VAL A 300 -9.44 6.56 14.76
N MET A 301 -9.47 7.90 14.84
CA MET A 301 -9.29 8.78 13.69
C MET A 301 -7.89 8.67 13.09
N SER A 302 -6.86 8.53 13.91
CA SER A 302 -5.48 8.30 13.45
C SER A 302 -5.33 6.92 12.81
N ALA A 303 -5.91 5.88 13.42
CA ALA A 303 -5.92 4.53 12.86
C ALA A 303 -6.73 4.45 11.55
N TYR A 304 -7.84 5.17 11.42
CA TYR A 304 -8.57 5.35 10.16
C TYR A 304 -7.78 6.19 9.15
N GLY A 305 -6.98 7.14 9.61
CA GLY A 305 -6.08 7.95 8.79
C GLY A 305 -4.73 7.30 8.51
N MET A 306 -4.32 6.28 9.28
CA MET A 306 -3.14 5.47 9.02
C MET A 306 -3.38 4.61 7.80
N LYS A 307 -2.91 5.09 6.67
CA LYS A 307 -2.76 4.27 5.46
C LYS A 307 -1.57 3.34 5.63
N CYS A 308 -1.73 2.33 6.49
CA CYS A 308 -0.73 1.29 6.68
C CYS A 308 -0.57 0.44 5.43
N PHE A 309 -1.60 0.45 4.60
CA PHE A 309 -1.64 -0.24 3.32
C PHE A 309 -2.62 0.45 2.39
N ASP A 310 -2.35 0.36 1.09
CA ASP A 310 -3.31 0.69 0.04
C ASP A 310 -3.64 -0.58 -0.75
N ILE A 311 -4.95 -0.85 -0.96
CA ILE A 311 -5.38 -1.96 -1.80
C ILE A 311 -5.68 -1.42 -3.18
N HIS A 312 -4.86 -1.82 -4.13
CA HIS A 312 -4.95 -1.39 -5.51
C HIS A 312 -5.49 -2.48 -6.42
N LYS A 313 -6.57 -2.18 -7.12
CA LYS A 313 -7.22 -3.13 -8.04
C LYS A 313 -6.52 -3.25 -9.38
N ASP A 314 -5.73 -2.26 -9.77
CA ASP A 314 -5.01 -2.21 -11.03
C ASP A 314 -3.87 -1.17 -11.04
N ASN A 315 -3.15 -1.03 -9.94
CA ASN A 315 -1.98 -0.15 -9.89
C ASN A 315 -0.73 -0.84 -10.45
N PRO A 316 0.26 -0.06 -10.91
CA PRO A 316 1.54 -0.62 -11.29
C PRO A 316 2.35 -1.06 -10.07
N THR A 317 3.02 -2.21 -10.19
CA THR A 317 3.99 -2.69 -9.21
C THR A 317 5.42 -2.38 -9.63
N ALA A 318 6.32 -2.41 -8.67
CA ALA A 318 7.74 -2.16 -8.87
C ALA A 318 8.39 -3.25 -9.73
N LEU A 319 8.97 -2.87 -10.87
CA LEU A 319 9.74 -3.78 -11.74
C LEU A 319 11.24 -3.62 -11.49
N TYR A 320 11.73 -2.38 -11.51
CA TYR A 320 13.15 -2.08 -11.31
C TYR A 320 13.36 -0.66 -10.78
N PHE A 321 14.31 -0.51 -9.84
CA PHE A 321 14.84 0.78 -9.37
C PHE A 321 16.35 0.71 -9.24
N PRO A 322 17.10 1.72 -9.69
CA PRO A 322 18.52 1.83 -9.50
C PRO A 322 18.96 1.93 -8.04
#